data_8cd80998386b73afcd97dc56532321a6
#
_entry.id   8cd80998386b73afcd97dc56532321a6
#
_cell.length_a   1.000
_cell.length_b   1.000
_cell.length_c   1.000
_cell.angle_alpha   90.00
_cell.angle_beta   90.00
_cell.angle_gamma   90.00
#
_symmetry.space_group_name_H-M   'P 1'
#
loop_
_entity.id
_entity.type
_entity.pdbx_description
1 polymer ?
#
loop_
_entity_poly.entity_id
_entity_poly.type
_entity_poly.pdbx_seq_one_letter_code
_entity_poly.pdbx_strand_id
1 'polypeptide(L)'
;MEQLYFTEEHKMLRDMVRDFARNEVKPLAQELDERGGFPHESVKKMAELGLMGIPWDEKYGGTGMDTMALVIAIEEIGKVCPSTAATMMAHTSLGTAPIAVFGAEEQKERYLPGLASGKKIGAFGLTEPNA
;
A
#
# COMPACT_ATOMS: atom_id res chain seq x y z
N MET A 1 19.41 -9.58 -16.04
CA MET A 1 18.79 -8.25 -15.94
C MET A 1 18.19 -7.95 -14.55
N GLU A 2 17.53 -8.89 -13.90
CA GLU A 2 17.00 -8.68 -12.53
C GLU A 2 18.06 -8.24 -11.50
N GLN A 3 19.25 -8.75 -11.59
CA GLN A 3 20.34 -8.43 -10.64
C GLN A 3 20.86 -6.98 -10.70
N LEU A 4 20.56 -6.23 -11.75
CA LEU A 4 21.05 -4.87 -11.95
C LEU A 4 20.18 -3.80 -11.26
N TYR A 5 18.92 -4.11 -10.96
CA TYR A 5 17.94 -3.12 -10.50
C TYR A 5 17.35 -3.41 -9.12
N PHE A 6 17.47 -4.65 -8.62
CA PHE A 6 16.87 -5.06 -7.36
C PHE A 6 17.93 -5.41 -6.33
N THR A 7 17.80 -4.80 -5.16
CA THR A 7 18.59 -5.16 -3.97
C THR A 7 18.10 -6.49 -3.39
N GLU A 8 18.86 -7.07 -2.45
CA GLU A 8 18.41 -8.25 -1.72
C GLU A 8 17.12 -7.96 -0.91
N GLU A 9 16.98 -6.76 -0.36
CA GLU A 9 15.77 -6.33 0.33
C GLU A 9 14.54 -6.32 -0.61
N HIS A 10 14.69 -5.84 -1.84
CA HIS A 10 13.65 -5.90 -2.86
C HIS A 10 13.22 -7.33 -3.18
N LYS A 11 14.17 -8.26 -3.26
CA LYS A 11 13.88 -9.68 -3.53
C LYS A 11 13.15 -10.33 -2.35
N MET A 12 13.61 -10.07 -1.14
CA MET A 12 12.96 -10.56 0.09
C MET A 12 11.53 -10.03 0.22
N LEU A 13 11.34 -8.73 -0.02
CA LEU A 13 10.01 -8.12 -0.04
C LEU A 13 9.12 -8.78 -1.09
N ARG A 14 9.63 -8.96 -2.32
CA ARG A 14 8.89 -9.61 -3.42
C ARG A 14 8.41 -11.00 -3.02
N ASP A 15 9.28 -11.81 -2.47
CA ASP A 15 8.94 -13.17 -2.09
C ASP A 15 7.89 -13.19 -0.96
N MET A 16 8.06 -12.36 0.05
CA MET A 16 7.10 -12.22 1.14
C MET A 16 5.73 -11.76 0.63
N VAL A 17 5.68 -10.73 -0.21
CA VAL A 17 4.42 -10.20 -0.75
C VAL A 17 3.76 -11.20 -1.70
N ARG A 18 4.55 -11.91 -2.50
CA ARG A 18 4.05 -12.98 -3.38
C ARG A 18 3.37 -14.09 -2.59
N ASP A 19 4.00 -14.55 -1.52
CA ASP A 19 3.44 -15.59 -0.66
C ASP A 19 2.15 -15.12 0.02
N PHE A 20 2.15 -13.92 0.55
CA PHE A 20 0.96 -13.28 1.12
C PHE A 20 -0.16 -13.17 0.07
N ALA A 21 0.14 -12.66 -1.13
CA ALA A 21 -0.83 -12.48 -2.20
C ALA A 21 -1.48 -13.82 -2.62
N ARG A 22 -0.68 -14.87 -2.76
CA ARG A 22 -1.15 -16.20 -3.18
C ARG A 22 -1.98 -16.89 -2.10
N ASN A 23 -1.55 -16.81 -0.85
CA ASN A 23 -2.13 -17.58 0.23
C ASN A 23 -3.31 -16.88 0.91
N GLU A 24 -3.33 -15.54 0.93
CA GLU A 24 -4.28 -14.78 1.72
C GLU A 24 -5.16 -13.82 0.89
N VAL A 25 -4.66 -13.26 -0.21
CA VAL A 25 -5.44 -12.36 -1.07
C VAL A 25 -6.20 -13.13 -2.14
N LYS A 26 -5.52 -14.04 -2.85
CA LYS A 26 -6.11 -14.81 -3.95
C LYS A 26 -7.38 -15.58 -3.57
N PRO A 27 -7.46 -16.27 -2.42
CA PRO A 27 -8.66 -17.01 -2.04
C PRO A 27 -9.92 -16.13 -1.87
N LEU A 28 -9.74 -14.85 -1.55
CA LEU A 28 -10.82 -13.90 -1.31
C LEU A 28 -11.22 -13.11 -2.56
N ALA A 29 -10.37 -13.10 -3.61
CA ALA A 29 -10.50 -12.18 -4.74
C ALA A 29 -11.81 -12.40 -5.52
N GLN A 30 -12.18 -13.63 -5.82
CA GLN A 30 -13.38 -13.93 -6.61
C GLN A 30 -14.65 -13.52 -5.86
N GLU A 31 -14.77 -13.87 -4.59
CA GLU A 31 -15.94 -13.55 -3.78
C GLU A 31 -16.11 -12.02 -3.60
N LEU A 32 -15.00 -11.31 -3.43
CA LEU A 32 -15.01 -9.85 -3.34
C LEU A 32 -15.47 -9.20 -4.65
N ASP A 33 -15.03 -9.73 -5.79
CA ASP A 33 -15.43 -9.25 -7.11
C ASP A 33 -16.92 -9.47 -7.36
N GLU A 34 -17.44 -10.67 -7.11
CA GLU A 34 -18.85 -11.02 -7.27
C GLU A 34 -19.78 -10.18 -6.39
N ARG A 35 -19.35 -9.85 -5.17
CA ARG A 35 -20.16 -9.03 -4.22
C ARG A 35 -19.94 -7.53 -4.36
N GLY A 36 -18.96 -7.08 -5.13
CA GLY A 36 -18.56 -5.67 -5.17
C GLY A 36 -18.05 -5.18 -3.80
N GLY A 37 -17.43 -6.05 -3.03
CA GLY A 37 -17.01 -5.78 -1.66
C GLY A 37 -15.65 -5.08 -1.56
N PHE A 38 -15.43 -4.37 -0.44
CA PHE A 38 -14.11 -3.83 -0.11
C PHE A 38 -13.24 -4.91 0.56
N PRO A 39 -11.93 -5.03 0.25
CA PRO A 39 -11.04 -6.09 0.74
C PRO A 39 -10.54 -5.82 2.18
N HIS A 40 -11.44 -5.68 3.15
CA HIS A 40 -11.10 -5.33 4.55
C HIS A 40 -10.07 -6.24 5.18
N GLU A 41 -10.21 -7.55 4.99
CA GLU A 41 -9.30 -8.54 5.58
C GLU A 41 -7.89 -8.43 4.98
N SER A 42 -7.81 -8.34 3.65
CA SER A 42 -6.52 -8.17 2.96
C SER A 42 -5.83 -6.86 3.35
N VAL A 43 -6.59 -5.76 3.46
CA VAL A 43 -6.06 -4.45 3.88
C VAL A 43 -5.53 -4.51 5.31
N LYS A 44 -6.25 -5.15 6.22
CA LYS A 44 -5.78 -5.34 7.60
C LYS A 44 -4.46 -6.10 7.66
N LYS A 45 -4.36 -7.19 6.92
CA LYS A 45 -3.12 -7.98 6.85
C LYS A 45 -1.98 -7.25 6.17
N MET A 46 -2.24 -6.48 5.11
CA MET A 46 -1.25 -5.58 4.52
C MET A 46 -0.71 -4.57 5.54
N ALA A 47 -1.58 -4.03 6.40
CA ALA A 47 -1.16 -3.13 7.46
C ALA A 47 -0.25 -3.83 8.49
N GLU A 48 -0.61 -5.04 8.93
CA GLU A 48 0.20 -5.86 9.84
C GLU A 48 1.59 -6.21 9.28
N LEU A 49 1.69 -6.37 7.95
CA LEU A 49 2.94 -6.61 7.22
C LEU A 49 3.73 -5.33 6.90
N GLY A 50 3.23 -4.14 7.29
CA GLY A 50 3.87 -2.86 7.01
C GLY A 50 3.73 -2.37 5.56
N LEU A 51 2.93 -3.04 4.73
CA LEU A 51 2.81 -2.73 3.30
C LEU A 51 2.09 -1.40 3.04
N MET A 52 1.29 -0.90 3.99
CA MET A 52 0.57 0.37 3.85
C MET A 52 1.48 1.59 4.04
N GLY A 53 2.69 1.40 4.56
CA GLY A 53 3.64 2.47 4.85
C GLY A 53 5.01 2.32 4.18
N ILE A 54 5.13 1.54 3.10
CA ILE A 54 6.42 1.19 2.49
C ILE A 54 7.33 2.40 2.25
N PRO A 55 6.92 3.49 1.56
CA PRO A 55 7.85 4.57 1.23
C PRO A 55 7.94 5.66 2.30
N TRP A 56 7.23 5.50 3.42
CA TRP A 56 7.16 6.55 4.43
C TRP A 56 8.16 6.34 5.56
N ASP A 57 8.67 7.44 6.10
CA ASP A 57 9.68 7.48 7.15
C ASP A 57 9.24 6.68 8.38
N GLU A 58 10.19 5.94 8.96
CA GLU A 58 9.99 5.15 10.18
C GLU A 58 9.52 6.00 11.37
N LYS A 59 9.92 7.27 11.43
CA LYS A 59 9.46 8.18 12.50
C LYS A 59 7.94 8.38 12.50
N TYR A 60 7.27 8.16 11.36
CA TYR A 60 5.82 8.20 11.23
C TYR A 60 5.17 6.81 11.19
N GLY A 61 5.94 5.75 11.43
CA GLY A 61 5.45 4.38 11.41
C GLY A 61 5.48 3.71 10.05
N GLY A 62 6.16 4.29 9.06
CA GLY A 62 6.46 3.66 7.78
C GLY A 62 7.61 2.67 7.87
N THR A 63 7.93 2.00 6.77
CA THR A 63 9.06 1.06 6.70
C THR A 63 10.34 1.69 6.11
N GLY A 64 10.26 2.91 5.61
CA GLY A 64 11.40 3.66 5.08
C GLY A 64 12.04 3.06 3.83
N MET A 65 11.35 2.15 3.13
CA MET A 65 11.82 1.58 1.87
C MET A 65 11.59 2.56 0.71
N ASP A 66 12.14 2.25 -0.44
CA ASP A 66 12.04 3.11 -1.62
C ASP A 66 10.75 2.88 -2.44
N THR A 67 10.58 3.70 -3.47
CA THR A 67 9.44 3.61 -4.39
C THR A 67 9.45 2.28 -5.18
N MET A 68 10.63 1.70 -5.45
CA MET A 68 10.72 0.42 -6.14
C MET A 68 10.10 -0.70 -5.29
N ALA A 69 10.32 -0.69 -3.98
CA ALA A 69 9.69 -1.61 -3.05
C ALA A 69 8.15 -1.51 -3.10
N LEU A 70 7.61 -0.28 -3.15
CA LEU A 70 6.17 -0.06 -3.30
C LEU A 70 5.64 -0.65 -4.61
N VAL A 71 6.33 -0.41 -5.73
CA VAL A 71 5.93 -0.95 -7.04
C VAL A 71 5.94 -2.48 -7.05
N ILE A 72 6.97 -3.09 -6.48
CA ILE A 72 7.07 -4.56 -6.34
C ILE A 72 5.87 -5.10 -5.56
N ALA A 73 5.51 -4.50 -4.44
CA ALA A 73 4.39 -4.95 -3.62
C ALA A 73 3.05 -4.81 -4.37
N ILE A 74 2.82 -3.69 -5.04
CA ILE A 74 1.62 -3.47 -5.87
C ILE A 74 1.55 -4.49 -7.01
N GLU A 75 2.66 -4.77 -7.68
CA GLU A 75 2.73 -5.75 -8.77
C GLU A 75 2.36 -7.16 -8.29
N GLU A 76 2.96 -7.64 -7.20
CA GLU A 76 2.72 -9.00 -6.71
C GLU A 76 1.27 -9.18 -6.21
N ILE A 77 0.68 -8.19 -5.55
CA ILE A 77 -0.73 -8.22 -5.16
C ILE A 77 -1.63 -8.13 -6.40
N GLY A 78 -1.29 -7.26 -7.36
CA GLY A 78 -2.06 -7.05 -8.59
C GLY A 78 -2.17 -8.30 -9.48
N LYS A 79 -1.18 -9.19 -9.45
CA LYS A 79 -1.20 -10.47 -10.16
C LYS A 79 -2.33 -11.40 -9.71
N VAL A 80 -2.83 -11.22 -8.49
CA VAL A 80 -3.90 -12.06 -7.92
C VAL A 80 -5.21 -11.31 -7.70
N CYS A 81 -5.15 -10.01 -7.37
CA CYS A 81 -6.32 -9.17 -7.14
C CYS A 81 -6.02 -7.69 -7.45
N PRO A 82 -6.32 -7.23 -8.68
CA PRO A 82 -6.11 -5.84 -9.07
C PRO A 82 -6.80 -4.82 -8.17
N SER A 83 -7.99 -5.11 -7.67
CA SER A 83 -8.74 -4.22 -6.78
C SER A 83 -8.04 -4.00 -5.42
N THR A 84 -7.46 -5.06 -4.85
CA THR A 84 -6.69 -4.96 -3.61
C THR A 84 -5.40 -4.17 -3.84
N ALA A 85 -4.72 -4.39 -4.96
CA ALA A 85 -3.54 -3.61 -5.35
C ALA A 85 -3.88 -2.13 -5.57
N ALA A 86 -4.99 -1.83 -6.24
CA ALA A 86 -5.48 -0.47 -6.44
C ALA A 86 -5.80 0.23 -5.11
N THR A 87 -6.36 -0.47 -4.14
CA THR A 87 -6.61 0.05 -2.79
C THR A 87 -5.30 0.46 -2.11
N MET A 88 -4.29 -0.41 -2.14
CA MET A 88 -2.96 -0.10 -1.59
C MET A 88 -2.31 1.09 -2.29
N MET A 89 -2.35 1.10 -3.62
CA MET A 89 -1.79 2.18 -4.44
C MET A 89 -2.46 3.52 -4.14
N ALA A 90 -3.79 3.57 -4.14
CA ALA A 90 -4.55 4.78 -3.88
C ALA A 90 -4.32 5.31 -2.46
N HIS A 91 -4.31 4.43 -1.47
CA HIS A 91 -3.97 4.79 -0.09
C HIS A 91 -2.59 5.44 0.00
N THR A 92 -1.57 4.80 -0.56
CA THR A 92 -0.18 5.25 -0.41
C THR A 92 0.11 6.47 -1.28
N SER A 93 -0.21 6.44 -2.57
CA SER A 93 0.18 7.49 -3.53
C SER A 93 -0.78 8.67 -3.58
N LEU A 94 -2.09 8.44 -3.45
CA LEU A 94 -3.09 9.51 -3.54
C LEU A 94 -3.52 10.04 -2.18
N GLY A 95 -3.78 9.17 -1.23
CA GLY A 95 -4.26 9.58 0.09
C GLY A 95 -3.16 10.04 1.04
N THR A 96 -2.02 9.37 1.07
CA THR A 96 -0.93 9.62 2.03
C THR A 96 0.14 10.55 1.49
N ALA A 97 0.55 10.39 0.24
CA ALA A 97 1.66 11.15 -0.35
C ALA A 97 1.49 12.67 -0.29
N PRO A 98 0.31 13.27 -0.55
CA PRO A 98 0.16 14.72 -0.44
C PRO A 98 0.50 15.25 0.95
N ILE A 99 0.13 14.52 2.00
CA ILE A 99 0.44 14.90 3.39
C ILE A 99 1.94 14.70 3.66
N ALA A 100 2.49 13.58 3.23
CA ALA A 100 3.90 13.25 3.46
C ALA A 100 4.86 14.21 2.76
N VAL A 101 4.53 14.65 1.55
CA VAL A 101 5.39 15.50 0.72
C VAL A 101 5.17 16.99 1.00
N PHE A 102 3.93 17.43 1.10
CA PHE A 102 3.56 18.85 1.14
C PHE A 102 3.02 19.30 2.50
N GLY A 103 2.71 18.40 3.42
CA GLY A 103 2.19 18.74 4.73
C GLY A 103 3.21 19.47 5.59
N ALA A 104 2.75 20.40 6.43
CA ALA A 104 3.55 20.95 7.51
C ALA A 104 3.88 19.86 8.55
N GLU A 105 4.94 20.03 9.35
CA GLU A 105 5.37 19.00 10.31
C GLU A 105 4.23 18.58 11.26
N GLU A 106 3.47 19.53 11.78
CA GLU A 106 2.30 19.27 12.62
C GLU A 106 1.24 18.40 11.93
N GLN A 107 1.04 18.59 10.62
CA GLN A 107 0.11 17.78 9.83
C GLN A 107 0.67 16.37 9.64
N LYS A 108 1.97 16.23 9.38
CA LYS A 108 2.63 14.93 9.25
C LYS A 108 2.56 14.14 10.54
N GLU A 109 2.91 14.75 11.67
CA GLU A 109 2.84 14.12 12.99
C GLU A 109 1.41 13.69 13.36
N ARG A 110 0.41 14.47 12.96
CA ARG A 110 -0.99 14.20 13.25
C ARG A 110 -1.58 13.07 12.42
N TYR A 111 -1.25 12.99 11.13
CA TYR A 111 -1.94 12.12 10.19
C TYR A 111 -1.12 10.91 9.74
N LEU A 112 0.18 11.06 9.50
CA LEU A 112 1.00 9.99 8.93
C LEU A 112 1.09 8.74 9.81
N PRO A 113 1.18 8.80 11.14
CA PRO A 113 1.23 7.58 11.95
C PRO A 113 0.03 6.66 11.76
N GLY A 114 -1.17 7.25 11.62
CA GLY A 114 -2.39 6.48 11.36
C GLY A 114 -2.45 5.91 9.94
N LEU A 115 -1.94 6.65 8.96
CA LEU A 115 -1.91 6.26 7.56
C LEU A 115 -0.79 5.23 7.30
N ALA A 116 0.43 5.52 7.69
CA ALA A 116 1.59 4.65 7.45
C ALA A 116 1.45 3.28 8.14
N SER A 117 0.84 3.24 9.32
CA SER A 117 0.53 1.98 10.01
C SER A 117 -0.68 1.22 9.43
N GLY A 118 -1.41 1.82 8.50
CA GLY A 118 -2.64 1.24 7.94
C GLY A 118 -3.84 1.20 8.90
N LYS A 119 -3.76 1.84 10.06
CA LYS A 119 -4.91 2.00 10.99
C LYS A 119 -6.00 2.89 10.41
N LYS A 120 -5.61 3.78 9.51
CA LYS A 120 -6.52 4.63 8.73
C LYS A 120 -6.20 4.44 7.24
N ILE A 121 -7.24 4.44 6.41
CA ILE A 121 -7.10 4.37 4.97
C ILE A 121 -7.20 5.78 4.41
N GLY A 122 -6.19 6.19 3.65
CA GLY A 122 -6.20 7.45 2.92
C GLY A 122 -7.00 7.33 1.62
N ALA A 123 -7.69 8.40 1.28
CA ALA A 123 -8.40 8.55 0.01
C ALA A 123 -8.19 9.96 -0.54
N PHE A 124 -8.46 10.14 -1.82
CA PHE A 124 -8.28 11.41 -2.50
C PHE A 124 -9.53 11.76 -3.31
N GLY A 125 -10.12 12.90 -3.00
CA GLY A 125 -11.24 13.45 -3.77
C GLY A 125 -10.72 14.58 -4.66
N LEU A 126 -10.71 14.37 -5.98
CA LEU A 126 -10.21 15.33 -6.96
C LEU A 126 -11.33 16.05 -7.70
N THR A 127 -12.28 15.27 -8.24
CA THR A 127 -13.33 15.81 -9.10
C THR A 127 -14.39 16.56 -8.29
N GLU A 128 -14.67 17.78 -8.70
CA GLU A 128 -15.71 18.65 -8.15
C GLU A 128 -16.76 19.00 -9.24
N PRO A 129 -18.00 19.44 -8.86
CA PRO A 129 -19.06 19.68 -9.84
C PRO A 129 -18.71 20.68 -10.94
N ASN A 130 -17.80 21.61 -10.64
CA ASN A 130 -17.39 22.69 -11.58
C ASN A 130 -15.91 22.61 -11.98
N ALA A 131 -15.24 21.49 -11.77
CA ALA A 131 -13.83 21.31 -12.10
C ALA A 131 -13.64 20.22 -13.16
#